data_0233529f13e3d592b42a5bdf567216be
#
_entry.id   0233529f13e3d592b42a5bdf567216be
#
_cell.length_a   1.000
_cell.length_b   1.000
_cell.length_c   1.000
_cell.angle_alpha   90.00
_cell.angle_beta   90.00
_cell.angle_gamma   90.00
#
_symmetry.space_group_name_H-M   'P 1'
#
loop_
_entity.id
_entity.type
_entity.pdbx_description
1 polymer ?
#
loop_
_entity_poly.entity_id
_entity_poly.type
_entity_poly.pdbx_seq_one_letter_code
_entity_poly.pdbx_strand_id
1 'polypeptide(L)'
;MAIVQISQITNRKGYNSNLPQLAGAEFGWSTDTRQLYIGNGTIEDGAPAIGNTEILTEFSDLTPVPTTVTLIDNTSVPTTAIRIAAGAVVFSYTIARNGDYRAGVIKIAGSDLEDDNPAEYGATGITFSVVYSGGQIELQYVSSSTGFNAQFNYLITVSA
;
A
#
# COMPACT_ATOMS: atom_id res chain seq x y z
N MET A 1 -26.15 -41.48 32.57
CA MET A 1 -26.36 -41.06 31.17
C MET A 1 -25.63 -39.73 31.00
N ALA A 2 -24.56 -39.66 30.21
CA ALA A 2 -23.83 -38.42 29.97
C ALA A 2 -24.57 -37.66 28.87
N ILE A 3 -25.03 -36.45 29.18
CA ILE A 3 -25.61 -35.54 28.20
C ILE A 3 -24.43 -34.85 27.50
N VAL A 4 -24.14 -35.26 26.27
CA VAL A 4 -23.20 -34.55 25.43
C VAL A 4 -23.97 -33.40 24.79
N GLN A 5 -23.84 -32.21 25.34
CA GLN A 5 -24.38 -31.00 24.72
C GLN A 5 -23.41 -30.54 23.63
N ILE A 6 -23.77 -30.77 22.37
CA ILE A 6 -23.04 -30.22 21.22
C ILE A 6 -23.61 -28.84 20.96
N SER A 7 -22.87 -27.79 21.29
CA SER A 7 -23.21 -26.43 20.89
C SER A 7 -22.67 -26.18 19.49
N GLN A 8 -23.56 -25.92 18.54
CA GLN A 8 -23.18 -25.48 17.20
C GLN A 8 -23.14 -23.96 17.17
N ILE A 9 -21.94 -23.39 16.96
CA ILE A 9 -21.77 -21.96 16.69
C ILE A 9 -21.88 -21.77 15.18
N THR A 10 -22.88 -21.04 14.73
CA THR A 10 -23.06 -20.69 13.31
C THR A 10 -22.65 -19.24 13.10
N ASN A 11 -21.62 -19.01 12.30
CA ASN A 11 -21.21 -17.68 11.90
C ASN A 11 -22.07 -17.17 10.74
N ARG A 12 -22.11 -15.85 10.55
CA ARG A 12 -22.70 -15.29 9.34
C ARG A 12 -21.92 -15.74 8.11
N LYS A 13 -22.64 -15.99 7.00
CA LYS A 13 -22.02 -16.37 5.73
C LYS A 13 -22.77 -15.72 4.56
N GLY A 14 -22.06 -15.38 3.51
CA GLY A 14 -22.62 -14.78 2.29
C GLY A 14 -21.53 -14.52 1.26
N TYR A 15 -21.88 -13.79 0.22
CA TYR A 15 -20.91 -13.28 -0.75
C TYR A 15 -20.15 -12.07 -0.17
N ASN A 16 -18.89 -11.90 -0.54
CA ASN A 16 -18.05 -10.80 -0.05
C ASN A 16 -18.67 -9.42 -0.34
N SER A 17 -19.26 -9.26 -1.52
CA SER A 17 -19.95 -8.02 -1.91
C SER A 17 -21.16 -7.65 -1.04
N ASN A 18 -21.72 -8.61 -0.31
CA ASN A 18 -22.91 -8.47 0.52
C ASN A 18 -22.59 -8.58 2.03
N LEU A 19 -21.30 -8.57 2.40
CA LEU A 19 -20.91 -8.66 3.80
C LEU A 19 -21.36 -7.39 4.55
N PRO A 20 -22.30 -7.50 5.51
CA PRO A 20 -22.73 -6.34 6.29
C PRO A 20 -21.63 -5.91 7.28
N GLN A 21 -21.82 -4.75 7.89
CA GLN A 21 -21.09 -4.40 9.10
C GLN A 21 -21.40 -5.45 10.17
N LEU A 22 -20.39 -6.18 10.61
CA LEU A 22 -20.48 -7.15 11.69
C LEU A 22 -20.44 -6.44 13.05
N ALA A 23 -21.12 -6.98 14.04
CA ALA A 23 -20.99 -6.51 15.42
C ALA A 23 -19.57 -6.77 15.94
N GLY A 24 -19.17 -6.07 17.01
CA GLY A 24 -17.85 -6.28 17.63
C GLY A 24 -17.60 -7.74 17.96
N ALA A 25 -16.49 -8.29 17.49
CA ALA A 25 -16.09 -9.68 17.66
C ALA A 25 -17.03 -10.73 16.99
N GLU A 26 -17.99 -10.30 16.18
CA GLU A 26 -18.80 -11.22 15.36
C GLU A 26 -18.00 -11.70 14.15
N PHE A 27 -18.08 -13.00 13.85
CA PHE A 27 -17.42 -13.59 12.69
C PHE A 27 -18.36 -13.67 11.48
N GLY A 28 -17.79 -13.37 10.28
CA GLY A 28 -18.43 -13.51 8.99
C GLY A 28 -17.55 -14.30 8.02
N TRP A 29 -18.15 -15.25 7.28
CA TRP A 29 -17.47 -16.04 6.27
C TRP A 29 -17.95 -15.67 4.87
N SER A 30 -17.03 -15.25 4.03
CA SER A 30 -17.27 -15.06 2.60
C SER A 30 -17.15 -16.39 1.86
N THR A 31 -18.25 -16.83 1.24
CA THR A 31 -18.31 -18.15 0.60
C THR A 31 -17.70 -18.17 -0.80
N ASP A 32 -17.67 -17.03 -1.47
CA ASP A 32 -17.12 -16.85 -2.82
C ASP A 32 -15.61 -16.62 -2.78
N THR A 33 -15.10 -15.81 -1.85
CA THR A 33 -13.68 -15.51 -1.71
C THR A 33 -12.97 -16.39 -0.69
N ARG A 34 -13.70 -17.16 0.11
CA ARG A 34 -13.17 -18.01 1.20
C ARG A 34 -12.36 -17.22 2.24
N GLN A 35 -12.82 -16.02 2.54
CA GLN A 35 -12.21 -15.13 3.52
C GLN A 35 -13.02 -15.11 4.82
N LEU A 36 -12.32 -14.99 5.94
CA LEU A 36 -12.91 -14.86 7.27
C LEU A 36 -12.77 -13.41 7.74
N TYR A 37 -13.84 -12.87 8.28
CA TYR A 37 -13.88 -11.51 8.83
C TYR A 37 -14.31 -11.51 10.28
N ILE A 38 -13.83 -10.51 11.03
CA ILE A 38 -14.28 -10.18 12.37
C ILE A 38 -14.76 -8.73 12.39
N GLY A 39 -15.91 -8.48 13.00
CA GLY A 39 -16.42 -7.12 13.17
C GLY A 39 -15.57 -6.31 14.15
N ASN A 40 -15.27 -5.08 13.79
CA ASN A 40 -14.49 -4.17 14.63
C ASN A 40 -15.31 -3.58 15.80
N GLY A 41 -16.66 -3.67 15.73
CA GLY A 41 -17.55 -3.01 16.67
C GLY A 41 -17.79 -1.55 16.31
N THR A 42 -18.24 -0.76 17.28
CA THR A 42 -18.51 0.66 17.12
C THR A 42 -17.44 1.52 17.79
N ILE A 43 -17.33 2.79 17.37
CA ILE A 43 -16.43 3.75 18.01
C ILE A 43 -16.79 3.96 19.48
N GLU A 44 -18.08 3.86 19.83
CA GLU A 44 -18.56 3.95 21.21
C GLU A 44 -18.06 2.78 22.07
N ASP A 45 -17.84 1.61 21.48
CA ASP A 45 -17.23 0.44 22.13
C ASP A 45 -15.69 0.51 22.17
N GLY A 46 -15.10 1.60 21.69
CA GLY A 46 -13.65 1.83 21.70
C GLY A 46 -12.93 1.29 20.46
N ALA A 47 -13.64 0.90 19.39
CA ALA A 47 -13.01 0.50 18.14
C ALA A 47 -12.33 1.71 17.47
N PRO A 48 -11.08 1.56 16.95
CA PRO A 48 -10.38 2.66 16.26
C PRO A 48 -11.04 3.04 14.93
N ALA A 49 -11.79 2.12 14.33
CA ALA A 49 -12.55 2.33 13.10
C ALA A 49 -13.72 1.36 13.04
N ILE A 50 -14.83 1.81 12.48
CA ILE A 50 -15.95 0.93 12.10
C ILE A 50 -15.52 0.08 10.88
N GLY A 51 -16.17 -1.07 10.70
CA GLY A 51 -15.91 -1.96 9.57
C GLY A 51 -15.62 -3.39 10.03
N ASN A 52 -15.14 -4.18 9.10
CA ASN A 52 -14.75 -5.56 9.34
C ASN A 52 -13.24 -5.70 9.08
N THR A 53 -12.55 -6.43 9.93
CA THR A 53 -11.14 -6.79 9.74
C THR A 53 -11.08 -8.20 9.14
N GLU A 54 -10.37 -8.36 8.05
CA GLU A 54 -10.08 -9.68 7.49
C GLU A 54 -9.09 -10.44 8.36
N ILE A 55 -9.43 -11.67 8.70
CA ILE A 55 -8.50 -12.62 9.31
C ILE A 55 -7.83 -13.37 8.17
N LEU A 56 -6.51 -13.28 8.08
CA LEU A 56 -5.73 -13.86 7.00
C LEU A 56 -5.95 -15.39 6.92
N THR A 57 -6.35 -15.85 5.75
CA THR A 57 -6.50 -17.25 5.39
C THR A 57 -5.56 -17.57 4.22
N GLU A 58 -5.49 -18.83 3.80
CA GLU A 58 -4.73 -19.23 2.59
C GLU A 58 -5.29 -18.60 1.30
N PHE A 59 -6.50 -18.04 1.35
CA PHE A 59 -7.18 -17.38 0.20
C PHE A 59 -7.16 -15.85 0.30
N SER A 60 -6.58 -15.29 1.36
CA SER A 60 -6.43 -13.84 1.49
C SER A 60 -5.44 -13.32 0.47
N ASP A 61 -5.80 -12.25 -0.23
CA ASP A 61 -4.87 -11.58 -1.13
C ASP A 61 -3.85 -10.79 -0.29
N LEU A 62 -2.64 -11.34 -0.19
CA LEU A 62 -1.52 -10.70 0.49
C LEU A 62 -0.68 -9.84 -0.44
N THR A 63 -1.13 -9.63 -1.69
CA THR A 63 -0.41 -8.77 -2.62
C THR A 63 -0.44 -7.34 -2.10
N PRO A 64 0.72 -6.77 -1.75
CA PRO A 64 0.75 -5.40 -1.25
C PRO A 64 0.26 -4.43 -2.32
N VAL A 65 -0.65 -3.54 -1.94
CA VAL A 65 -1.18 -2.52 -2.85
C VAL A 65 -0.17 -1.37 -2.94
N PRO A 66 0.36 -1.06 -4.14
CA PRO A 66 1.27 0.07 -4.30
C PRO A 66 0.57 1.39 -3.97
N THR A 67 1.33 2.30 -3.37
CA THR A 67 0.89 3.69 -3.21
C THR A 67 1.19 4.47 -4.49
N THR A 68 0.24 5.28 -4.95
CA THR A 68 0.36 6.10 -6.15
C THR A 68 0.55 7.56 -5.80
N VAL A 69 1.54 8.21 -6.41
CA VAL A 69 1.79 9.65 -6.34
C VAL A 69 1.86 10.22 -7.75
N THR A 70 1.21 11.36 -7.97
CA THR A 70 1.33 12.10 -9.24
C THR A 70 2.54 13.01 -9.20
N LEU A 71 3.47 12.82 -10.13
CA LEU A 71 4.62 13.70 -10.35
C LEU A 71 4.24 14.72 -11.42
N ILE A 72 4.33 16.00 -11.05
CA ILE A 72 3.92 17.11 -11.93
C ILE A 72 4.92 17.27 -13.08
N ASP A 73 4.40 17.56 -14.26
CA ASP A 73 5.19 17.85 -15.46
C ASP A 73 6.03 19.15 -15.31
N ASN A 74 7.14 19.23 -16.02
CA ASN A 74 7.98 20.43 -16.09
C ASN A 74 8.43 20.98 -14.73
N THR A 75 8.78 20.08 -13.82
CA THR A 75 9.27 20.44 -12.48
C THR A 75 10.78 20.57 -12.51
N SER A 76 11.30 21.80 -12.65
CA SER A 76 12.73 22.08 -12.75
C SER A 76 13.44 22.22 -11.39
N VAL A 77 12.67 22.40 -10.32
CA VAL A 77 13.18 22.49 -8.94
C VAL A 77 12.85 21.19 -8.21
N PRO A 78 13.80 20.57 -7.46
CA PRO A 78 13.51 19.37 -6.70
C PRO A 78 12.28 19.52 -5.82
N THR A 79 11.28 18.68 -6.06
CA THR A 79 9.98 18.71 -5.39
C THR A 79 9.77 17.37 -4.68
N THR A 80 9.28 17.42 -3.45
CA THR A 80 9.06 16.20 -2.65
C THR A 80 7.97 15.33 -3.27
N ALA A 81 8.32 14.08 -3.61
CA ALA A 81 7.37 13.05 -4.02
C ALA A 81 6.77 12.34 -2.79
N ILE A 82 7.63 11.89 -1.89
CA ILE A 82 7.23 11.18 -0.66
C ILE A 82 8.11 11.56 0.52
N ARG A 83 7.57 11.40 1.74
CA ARG A 83 8.28 11.52 3.01
C ARG A 83 8.16 10.23 3.79
N ILE A 84 9.27 9.74 4.33
CA ILE A 84 9.34 8.50 5.08
C ILE A 84 10.11 8.75 6.38
N ALA A 85 9.50 8.47 7.52
CA ALA A 85 10.14 8.57 8.84
C ALA A 85 11.01 7.32 9.08
N ALA A 86 12.19 7.30 8.47
CA ALA A 86 13.17 6.21 8.54
C ALA A 86 14.57 6.74 8.22
N GLY A 87 15.59 6.04 8.68
CA GLY A 87 17.01 6.28 8.32
C GLY A 87 17.43 5.57 7.04
N ALA A 88 16.76 4.46 6.70
CA ALA A 88 16.98 3.70 5.48
C ALA A 88 15.66 3.14 4.96
N VAL A 89 15.53 3.01 3.64
CA VAL A 89 14.34 2.46 2.99
C VAL A 89 14.71 1.78 1.67
N VAL A 90 14.03 0.68 1.37
CA VAL A 90 14.06 0.00 0.08
C VAL A 90 12.65 -0.09 -0.45
N PHE A 91 12.43 0.31 -1.68
CA PHE A 91 11.13 0.15 -2.33
C PHE A 91 11.24 -0.15 -3.83
N SER A 92 10.33 -0.97 -4.32
CA SER A 92 10.11 -1.18 -5.75
C SER A 92 9.18 -0.11 -6.29
N TYR A 93 9.37 0.28 -7.54
CA TYR A 93 8.54 1.31 -8.15
C TYR A 93 8.27 1.07 -9.64
N THR A 94 7.21 1.71 -10.11
CA THR A 94 6.94 1.92 -11.54
C THR A 94 6.58 3.38 -11.78
N ILE A 95 6.98 3.90 -12.93
CA ILE A 95 6.56 5.21 -13.45
C ILE A 95 5.85 4.96 -14.78
N ALA A 96 4.69 5.59 -14.96
CA ALA A 96 3.97 5.63 -16.21
C ALA A 96 3.73 7.09 -16.62
N ARG A 97 4.09 7.45 -17.86
CA ARG A 97 3.96 8.79 -18.38
C ARG A 97 3.72 8.79 -19.89
N ASN A 98 2.48 9.08 -20.30
CA ASN A 98 2.11 9.20 -21.73
C ASN A 98 2.57 8.02 -22.61
N GLY A 99 2.47 6.80 -22.11
CA GLY A 99 2.88 5.61 -22.84
C GLY A 99 4.36 5.20 -22.66
N ASP A 100 5.15 6.02 -21.97
CA ASP A 100 6.50 5.67 -21.52
C ASP A 100 6.44 5.05 -20.13
N TYR A 101 7.32 4.09 -19.84
CA TYR A 101 7.31 3.32 -18.60
C TYR A 101 8.74 3.14 -18.06
N ARG A 102 8.86 3.17 -16.74
CA ARG A 102 10.09 2.85 -16.03
C ARG A 102 9.75 2.01 -14.81
N ALA A 103 10.54 1.00 -14.51
CA ALA A 103 10.41 0.15 -13.33
C ALA A 103 11.79 -0.12 -12.73
N GLY A 104 11.89 -0.10 -11.41
CA GLY A 104 13.16 -0.30 -10.72
C GLY A 104 13.00 -0.50 -9.22
N VAL A 105 14.14 -0.53 -8.55
CA VAL A 105 14.25 -0.56 -7.09
C VAL A 105 15.08 0.62 -6.64
N ILE A 106 14.56 1.42 -5.74
CA ILE A 106 15.30 2.49 -5.09
C ILE A 106 15.69 2.05 -3.68
N LYS A 107 16.96 2.25 -3.36
CA LYS A 107 17.56 2.06 -2.04
C LYS A 107 18.03 3.42 -1.54
N ILE A 108 17.66 3.77 -0.33
CA ILE A 108 18.06 5.02 0.31
C ILE A 108 18.62 4.70 1.70
N ALA A 109 19.77 5.30 2.03
CA ALA A 109 20.33 5.27 3.36
C ALA A 109 20.85 6.67 3.72
N GLY A 110 20.14 7.35 4.61
CA GLY A 110 20.38 8.75 4.90
C GLY A 110 20.21 9.62 3.65
N SER A 111 21.27 10.28 3.21
CA SER A 111 21.29 11.11 1.99
C SER A 111 21.78 10.40 0.74
N ASP A 112 22.10 9.10 0.83
CA ASP A 112 22.56 8.32 -0.32
C ASP A 112 21.36 7.65 -1.00
N LEU A 113 21.26 7.78 -2.32
CA LEU A 113 20.23 7.19 -3.17
C LEU A 113 20.87 6.35 -4.26
N GLU A 114 20.43 5.11 -4.35
CA GLU A 114 20.76 4.19 -5.44
C GLU A 114 19.47 3.81 -6.16
N ASP A 115 19.40 4.05 -7.48
CA ASP A 115 18.34 3.57 -8.36
C ASP A 115 18.90 2.41 -9.17
N ASP A 116 18.58 1.19 -8.75
CA ASP A 116 19.24 -0.03 -9.19
C ASP A 116 18.68 -0.52 -10.53
N ASN A 117 19.47 -0.35 -11.61
CA ASN A 117 19.21 -0.85 -12.96
C ASN A 117 17.74 -0.73 -13.43
N PRO A 118 17.18 0.48 -13.51
CA PRO A 118 15.78 0.60 -13.92
C PRO A 118 15.59 0.14 -15.36
N ALA A 119 14.57 -0.70 -15.58
CA ALA A 119 14.07 -0.99 -16.91
C ALA A 119 13.24 0.19 -17.39
N GLU A 120 13.58 0.76 -18.56
CA GLU A 120 12.86 1.91 -19.13
C GLU A 120 12.46 1.63 -20.59
N TYR A 121 11.19 1.91 -20.90
CA TYR A 121 10.64 1.93 -22.25
C TYR A 121 10.22 3.37 -22.58
N GLY A 122 10.80 3.97 -23.58
CA GLY A 122 10.67 5.39 -23.87
C GLY A 122 11.53 6.24 -22.90
N ALA A 123 11.14 7.48 -22.68
CA ALA A 123 11.83 8.39 -21.78
C ALA A 123 10.84 9.05 -20.81
N THR A 124 10.73 8.51 -19.61
CA THR A 124 9.83 9.09 -18.59
C THR A 124 10.25 10.50 -18.16
N GLY A 125 11.54 10.85 -18.34
CA GLY A 125 12.09 12.18 -18.05
C GLY A 125 12.01 12.54 -16.56
N ILE A 126 12.01 11.56 -15.66
CA ILE A 126 12.00 11.74 -14.21
C ILE A 126 13.39 11.41 -13.65
N THR A 127 13.90 12.32 -12.81
CA THR A 127 15.15 12.10 -12.06
C THR A 127 14.86 12.27 -10.57
N PHE A 128 15.30 11.30 -9.77
CA PHE A 128 15.14 11.33 -8.32
C PHE A 128 16.39 11.88 -7.62
N SER A 129 16.15 12.51 -6.49
CA SER A 129 17.15 12.90 -5.50
C SER A 129 16.59 12.70 -4.10
N VAL A 130 17.43 12.72 -3.10
CA VAL A 130 17.03 12.52 -1.71
C VAL A 130 17.56 13.64 -0.82
N VAL A 131 16.77 14.02 0.17
CA VAL A 131 17.19 14.85 1.30
C VAL A 131 16.88 14.07 2.58
N TYR A 132 17.87 14.01 3.47
CA TYR A 132 17.70 13.41 4.81
C TYR A 132 17.87 14.48 5.87
N SER A 133 16.82 14.68 6.67
CA SER A 133 16.83 15.69 7.74
C SER A 133 15.89 15.28 8.86
N GLY A 134 16.34 15.44 10.10
CA GLY A 134 15.51 15.20 11.28
C GLY A 134 14.98 13.77 11.43
N GLY A 135 15.71 12.75 10.94
CA GLY A 135 15.25 11.36 10.97
C GLY A 135 14.23 11.02 9.89
N GLN A 136 14.06 11.88 8.87
CA GLN A 136 13.11 11.71 7.79
C GLN A 136 13.81 11.75 6.44
N ILE A 137 13.49 10.78 5.59
CA ILE A 137 13.87 10.73 4.17
C ILE A 137 12.80 11.48 3.38
N GLU A 138 13.22 12.44 2.55
CA GLU A 138 12.40 13.06 1.51
C GLU A 138 12.93 12.62 0.16
N LEU A 139 12.18 11.76 -0.56
CA LEU A 139 12.44 11.50 -1.96
C LEU A 139 11.91 12.65 -2.78
N GLN A 140 12.78 13.30 -3.52
CA GLN A 140 12.47 14.43 -4.39
C GLN A 140 12.62 14.02 -5.85
N TYR A 141 11.98 14.76 -6.74
CA TYR A 141 12.08 14.56 -8.18
C TYR A 141 12.17 15.88 -8.92
N VAL A 142 12.75 15.80 -10.10
CA VAL A 142 12.59 16.78 -11.19
C VAL A 142 12.02 16.07 -12.41
N SER A 143 11.31 16.79 -13.25
CA SER A 143 10.70 16.23 -14.45
C SER A 143 10.92 17.11 -15.67
N SER A 144 11.19 16.49 -16.82
CA SER A 144 11.25 17.18 -18.12
C SER A 144 9.86 17.68 -18.53
N SER A 145 9.80 18.66 -19.45
CA SER A 145 8.55 19.13 -20.03
C SER A 145 8.11 18.20 -21.16
N THR A 146 6.98 17.51 -20.96
CA THR A 146 6.35 16.62 -21.95
C THR A 146 4.88 16.95 -22.20
N GLY A 147 4.30 17.83 -21.38
CA GLY A 147 2.86 18.14 -21.36
C GLY A 147 2.01 17.15 -20.56
N PHE A 148 2.62 16.15 -19.92
CA PHE A 148 1.90 15.11 -19.16
C PHE A 148 2.53 14.89 -17.79
N ASN A 149 1.69 14.77 -16.76
CA ASN A 149 2.12 14.31 -15.44
C ASN A 149 2.50 12.82 -15.49
N ALA A 150 3.37 12.39 -14.59
CA ALA A 150 3.69 10.98 -14.43
C ALA A 150 2.96 10.39 -13.21
N GLN A 151 2.62 9.09 -13.30
CA GLN A 151 2.13 8.30 -12.18
C GLN A 151 3.29 7.49 -11.62
N PHE A 152 3.65 7.73 -10.37
CA PHE A 152 4.67 7.03 -9.63
C PHE A 152 4.00 6.08 -8.65
N ASN A 153 4.08 4.79 -8.91
CA ASN A 153 3.57 3.76 -8.02
C ASN A 153 4.75 3.12 -7.29
N TYR A 154 4.67 3.00 -5.99
CA TYR A 154 5.74 2.42 -5.18
C TYR A 154 5.21 1.53 -4.07
N LEU A 155 6.06 0.60 -3.65
CA LEU A 155 5.83 -0.31 -2.55
C LEU A 155 7.08 -0.34 -1.68
N ILE A 156 6.95 0.06 -0.41
CA ILE A 156 8.03 -0.05 0.58
C ILE A 156 8.17 -1.52 0.95
N THR A 157 9.37 -2.08 0.77
CA THR A 157 9.70 -3.47 1.10
C THR A 157 10.49 -3.58 2.40
N VAL A 158 11.31 -2.58 2.72
CA VAL A 158 12.09 -2.51 3.98
C VAL A 158 12.18 -1.06 4.42
N SER A 159 12.01 -0.80 5.72
CA SER A 159 12.29 0.50 6.34
C SER A 159 12.94 0.29 7.71
N ALA A 160 13.94 1.10 8.04
CA ALA A 160 14.69 1.06 9.29
C ALA A 160 15.02 2.47 9.81
#